data_79654d9283c8ca1152899de1f660d437
#
_entry.id   79654d9283c8ca1152899de1f660d437
#
_cell.length_a   1.000
_cell.length_b   1.000
_cell.length_c   1.000
_cell.angle_alpha   90.00
_cell.angle_beta   90.00
_cell.angle_gamma   90.00
#
_symmetry.space_group_name_H-M   'P 1'
#
loop_
_entity.id
_entity.type
_entity.pdbx_description
1 polymer ?
#
loop_
_entity_poly.entity_id
_entity_poly.type
_entity_poly.pdbx_seq_one_letter_code
_entity_poly.pdbx_strand_id
1 'polypeptide(L)'
;MDDITPDMDWAKFLRFKELCDLYQVKPLIGVVPANQDTMLHIEKPRIDYWEYLHTLQSEGWCIAQHGCTHIYNTHKKGCFPLNALSEYAGNSYEDQYASLEKGQKILKEHEIHTDIFMAPAHSYDYNTLKALKKLGFTKITDGFGRQPYQWQGLTFYPISFKQSNSLKQEKGYTTFVVHANTMNDQDFARYEQMFAHHKDKFISYT
;
A
#
# COMPACT_ATOMS: atom_id res chain seq x y z
N MET A 1 -3.47 3.25 -1.19
CA MET A 1 -4.47 2.35 -1.82
C MET A 1 -3.78 1.04 -2.11
N ASP A 2 -4.34 -0.07 -1.64
CA ASP A 2 -3.73 -1.40 -1.62
C ASP A 2 -4.19 -2.23 -2.84
N ASP A 3 -3.62 -3.42 -3.01
CA ASP A 3 -4.05 -4.46 -3.96
C ASP A 3 -4.00 -4.03 -5.44
N ILE A 4 -2.96 -3.31 -5.83
CA ILE A 4 -2.77 -2.89 -7.21
C ILE A 4 -2.12 -4.02 -8.00
N THR A 5 -2.89 -4.62 -8.92
CA THR A 5 -2.50 -5.74 -9.77
C THR A 5 -2.88 -5.48 -11.23
N PRO A 6 -2.29 -6.20 -12.21
CA PRO A 6 -2.66 -6.05 -13.62
C PRO A 6 -4.13 -6.34 -13.92
N ASP A 7 -4.76 -7.17 -13.11
CA ASP A 7 -6.08 -7.77 -13.29
C ASP A 7 -7.09 -7.41 -12.18
N MET A 8 -6.84 -6.31 -11.49
CA MET A 8 -7.75 -5.72 -10.49
C MET A 8 -9.05 -5.20 -11.13
N ASP A 9 -10.00 -4.72 -10.32
CA ASP A 9 -11.20 -3.99 -10.80
C ASP A 9 -10.80 -2.61 -11.35
N TRP A 10 -10.46 -2.58 -12.63
CA TRP A 10 -10.01 -1.36 -13.32
C TRP A 10 -11.08 -0.29 -13.38
N ALA A 11 -12.35 -0.67 -13.47
CA ALA A 11 -13.45 0.30 -13.50
C ALA A 11 -13.53 1.09 -12.19
N LYS A 12 -13.43 0.40 -11.05
CA LYS A 12 -13.41 1.05 -9.74
C LYS A 12 -12.13 1.82 -9.48
N PHE A 13 -10.97 1.26 -9.89
CA PHE A 13 -9.70 1.96 -9.76
C PHE A 13 -9.72 3.29 -10.51
N LEU A 14 -10.13 3.29 -11.78
CA LEU A 14 -10.18 4.50 -12.61
C LEU A 14 -11.18 5.52 -12.05
N ARG A 15 -12.34 5.07 -11.58
CA ARG A 15 -13.31 5.95 -10.90
C ARG A 15 -12.72 6.61 -9.67
N PHE A 16 -11.94 5.88 -8.86
CA PHE A 16 -11.25 6.47 -7.71
C PHE A 16 -10.14 7.42 -8.13
N LYS A 17 -9.40 7.07 -9.20
CA LYS A 17 -8.39 7.96 -9.77
C LYS A 17 -8.99 9.28 -10.25
N GLU A 18 -10.10 9.24 -11.00
CA GLU A 18 -10.81 10.45 -11.43
C GLU A 18 -11.18 11.36 -10.25
N LEU A 19 -11.66 10.75 -9.16
CA LEU A 19 -11.96 11.46 -7.93
C LEU A 19 -10.71 12.09 -7.31
N CYS A 20 -9.61 11.36 -7.25
CA CYS A 20 -8.33 11.87 -6.77
C CYS A 20 -7.82 13.04 -7.63
N ASP A 21 -7.93 12.94 -8.95
CA ASP A 21 -7.50 13.98 -9.88
C ASP A 21 -8.34 15.25 -9.74
N LEU A 22 -9.67 15.11 -9.61
CA LEU A 22 -10.60 16.22 -9.40
C LEU A 22 -10.21 17.06 -8.18
N TYR A 23 -9.80 16.39 -7.10
CA TYR A 23 -9.42 17.06 -5.87
C TYR A 23 -7.90 17.23 -5.68
N GLN A 24 -7.10 16.87 -6.70
CA GLN A 24 -5.64 16.96 -6.68
C GLN A 24 -4.99 16.17 -5.53
N VAL A 25 -5.59 15.05 -5.15
CA VAL A 25 -5.04 14.11 -4.18
C VAL A 25 -4.12 13.14 -4.91
N LYS A 26 -2.90 12.92 -4.41
CA LYS A 26 -1.93 11.99 -5.00
C LYS A 26 -1.66 10.83 -4.04
N PRO A 27 -2.34 9.70 -4.21
CA PRO A 27 -2.21 8.54 -3.31
C PRO A 27 -0.85 7.85 -3.38
N LEU A 28 -0.52 7.14 -2.31
CA LEU A 28 0.41 6.01 -2.35
C LEU A 28 -0.37 4.77 -2.78
N ILE A 29 0.16 4.02 -3.75
CA ILE A 29 -0.40 2.75 -4.22
C ILE A 29 0.52 1.58 -3.87
N GLY A 30 -0.07 0.50 -3.37
CA GLY A 30 0.62 -0.75 -3.04
C GLY A 30 0.52 -1.72 -4.21
N VAL A 31 1.62 -1.86 -4.94
CA VAL A 31 1.72 -2.77 -6.10
C VAL A 31 2.12 -4.16 -5.64
N VAL A 32 1.37 -5.18 -6.04
CA VAL A 32 1.70 -6.60 -5.84
C VAL A 32 2.50 -7.10 -7.03
N PRO A 33 3.83 -7.32 -6.90
CA PRO A 33 4.68 -7.56 -8.06
C PRO A 33 4.43 -8.87 -8.82
N ALA A 34 4.02 -9.92 -8.11
CA ALA A 34 3.81 -11.27 -8.65
C ALA A 34 2.54 -11.89 -8.07
N ASN A 35 1.41 -11.20 -8.21
CA ASN A 35 0.14 -11.63 -7.63
C ASN A 35 -0.19 -13.10 -7.92
N GLN A 36 -0.53 -13.83 -6.86
CA GLN A 36 -1.03 -15.21 -6.92
C GLN A 36 -2.35 -15.38 -6.12
N ASP A 37 -2.83 -14.30 -5.51
CA ASP A 37 -4.11 -14.31 -4.81
C ASP A 37 -5.25 -14.28 -5.82
N THR A 38 -5.97 -15.40 -5.89
CA THR A 38 -7.10 -15.56 -6.83
C THR A 38 -8.25 -14.58 -6.56
N MET A 39 -8.33 -14.01 -5.36
CA MET A 39 -9.34 -13.01 -5.02
C MET A 39 -9.05 -11.64 -5.67
N LEU A 40 -7.81 -11.42 -6.12
CA LEU A 40 -7.39 -10.23 -6.83
C LEU A 40 -7.40 -10.38 -8.36
N HIS A 41 -7.71 -11.57 -8.89
CA HIS A 41 -7.93 -11.81 -10.32
C HIS A 41 -9.38 -11.48 -10.70
N ILE A 42 -9.68 -10.21 -10.95
CA ILE A 42 -11.04 -9.71 -11.15
C ILE A 42 -11.33 -9.51 -12.64
N GLU A 43 -10.42 -8.90 -13.38
CA GLU A 43 -10.54 -8.62 -14.80
C GLU A 43 -9.42 -9.30 -15.61
N LYS A 44 -9.43 -9.14 -16.91
CA LYS A 44 -8.28 -9.54 -17.74
C LYS A 44 -7.09 -8.64 -17.45
N PRO A 45 -5.86 -9.20 -17.35
CA PRO A 45 -4.68 -8.40 -17.12
C PRO A 45 -4.53 -7.28 -18.16
N ARG A 46 -4.32 -6.08 -17.69
CA ARG A 46 -4.09 -4.90 -18.52
C ARG A 46 -2.71 -5.01 -19.20
N ILE A 47 -2.67 -4.90 -20.51
CA ILE A 47 -1.45 -5.11 -21.31
C ILE A 47 -0.41 -4.02 -21.01
N ASP A 48 -0.84 -2.76 -20.89
CA ASP A 48 -0.02 -1.58 -20.62
C ASP A 48 0.13 -1.28 -19.12
N TYR A 49 -0.02 -2.29 -18.25
CA TYR A 49 -0.03 -2.12 -16.79
C TYR A 49 1.20 -1.38 -16.26
N TRP A 50 2.38 -1.78 -16.66
CA TRP A 50 3.63 -1.20 -16.18
C TRP A 50 3.84 0.23 -16.67
N GLU A 51 3.53 0.51 -17.94
CA GLU A 51 3.54 1.85 -18.52
C GLU A 51 2.53 2.77 -17.83
N TYR A 52 1.37 2.21 -17.46
CA TYR A 52 0.37 2.95 -16.70
C TYR A 52 0.86 3.31 -15.29
N LEU A 53 1.59 2.42 -14.62
CA LEU A 53 2.21 2.74 -13.32
C LEU A 53 3.25 3.86 -13.45
N HIS A 54 4.05 3.88 -14.52
CA HIS A 54 4.96 4.98 -14.82
C HIS A 54 4.21 6.31 -15.02
N THR A 55 3.08 6.27 -15.73
CA THR A 55 2.22 7.44 -15.89
C THR A 55 1.77 7.98 -14.54
N LEU A 56 1.30 7.11 -13.65
CA LEU A 56 0.89 7.51 -12.30
C LEU A 56 2.05 8.14 -11.51
N GLN A 57 3.26 7.56 -11.58
CA GLN A 57 4.44 8.14 -10.94
C GLN A 57 4.76 9.55 -11.50
N SER A 58 4.69 9.73 -12.82
CA SER A 58 4.92 11.03 -13.46
C SER A 58 3.88 12.08 -13.07
N GLU A 59 2.67 11.64 -12.74
CA GLU A 59 1.58 12.45 -12.19
C GLU A 59 1.72 12.75 -10.70
N GLY A 60 2.77 12.23 -10.04
CA GLY A 60 3.08 12.45 -8.62
C GLY A 60 2.48 11.45 -7.65
N TRP A 61 1.97 10.30 -8.14
CA TRP A 61 1.60 9.18 -7.29
C TRP A 61 2.85 8.47 -6.77
N CYS A 62 2.81 7.98 -5.53
CA CYS A 62 3.88 7.17 -4.97
C CYS A 62 3.56 5.68 -5.14
N ILE A 63 4.59 4.87 -5.35
CA ILE A 63 4.45 3.41 -5.40
C ILE A 63 5.14 2.79 -4.19
N ALA A 64 4.48 1.84 -3.54
CA ALA A 64 5.05 0.95 -2.55
C ALA A 64 5.05 -0.48 -3.07
N GLN A 65 6.02 -1.29 -2.64
CA GLN A 65 5.94 -2.73 -2.82
C GLN A 65 4.94 -3.31 -1.81
N HIS A 66 3.85 -3.92 -2.30
CA HIS A 66 2.82 -4.57 -1.48
C HIS A 66 3.04 -6.08 -1.46
N GLY A 67 3.91 -6.52 -0.56
CA GLY A 67 4.34 -7.90 -0.52
C GLY A 67 5.06 -8.35 -1.80
N CYS A 68 4.82 -9.60 -2.18
CA CYS A 68 5.30 -10.18 -3.45
C CYS A 68 4.18 -10.92 -4.18
N THR A 69 3.54 -11.88 -3.51
CA THR A 69 2.52 -12.77 -4.11
C THR A 69 1.12 -12.54 -3.61
N HIS A 70 0.97 -11.82 -2.49
CA HIS A 70 -0.27 -11.61 -1.75
C HIS A 70 -0.90 -12.92 -1.21
N ILE A 71 -0.09 -13.98 -1.03
CA ILE A 71 -0.54 -15.25 -0.45
C ILE A 71 -0.28 -15.28 1.05
N TYR A 72 -1.33 -15.43 1.82
CA TYR A 72 -1.25 -15.57 3.28
C TYR A 72 -0.98 -17.01 3.66
N ASN A 73 0.28 -17.33 3.97
CA ASN A 73 0.75 -18.70 4.27
C ASN A 73 0.94 -18.95 5.76
N THR A 74 0.79 -17.94 6.61
CA THR A 74 0.87 -18.09 8.07
C THR A 74 -0.30 -17.41 8.78
N HIS A 75 -0.52 -17.85 10.06
CA HIS A 75 -1.50 -17.26 10.96
C HIS A 75 -0.80 -16.52 12.12
N LYS A 76 0.22 -15.74 11.80
CA LYS A 76 1.00 -14.95 12.78
C LYS A 76 0.68 -13.46 12.63
N LYS A 77 0.31 -12.83 13.73
CA LYS A 77 -0.04 -11.40 13.76
C LYS A 77 1.17 -10.48 13.57
N GLY A 78 2.38 -10.97 13.88
CA GLY A 78 3.59 -10.16 13.80
C GLY A 78 3.64 -8.99 14.80
N CYS A 79 4.36 -7.94 14.42
CA CYS A 79 4.56 -6.74 15.24
C CYS A 79 3.39 -5.75 15.18
N PHE A 80 2.52 -5.87 14.17
CA PHE A 80 1.35 -5.02 13.98
C PHE A 80 0.08 -5.90 14.00
N PRO A 81 -0.48 -6.21 15.17
CA PRO A 81 -1.40 -7.32 15.38
C PRO A 81 -2.86 -7.01 14.99
N LEU A 82 -3.09 -6.41 13.83
CA LEU A 82 -4.43 -6.12 13.32
C LEU A 82 -5.09 -7.34 12.69
N ASN A 83 -4.30 -8.17 12.02
CA ASN A 83 -4.78 -9.34 11.31
C ASN A 83 -4.07 -10.60 11.83
N ALA A 84 -4.72 -11.76 11.70
CA ALA A 84 -4.13 -13.06 12.01
C ALA A 84 -3.52 -13.75 10.79
N LEU A 85 -3.67 -13.16 9.59
CA LEU A 85 -3.12 -13.68 8.35
C LEU A 85 -1.84 -12.92 7.99
N SER A 86 -0.85 -13.60 7.40
CA SER A 86 0.37 -12.95 6.94
C SER A 86 1.00 -13.67 5.75
N GLU A 87 1.55 -12.89 4.83
CA GLU A 87 2.48 -13.37 3.81
C GLU A 87 3.89 -13.55 4.41
N TYR A 88 4.25 -12.77 5.41
CA TYR A 88 5.62 -12.71 5.96
C TYR A 88 5.76 -13.20 7.38
N ALA A 89 5.02 -12.63 8.33
CA ALA A 89 5.23 -12.88 9.75
C ALA A 89 5.13 -14.38 10.10
N GLY A 90 6.16 -14.89 10.78
CA GLY A 90 6.26 -16.29 11.18
C GLY A 90 7.00 -17.20 10.19
N ASN A 91 7.33 -16.72 9.01
CA ASN A 91 8.24 -17.43 8.09
C ASN A 91 9.71 -17.25 8.51
N SER A 92 10.62 -18.07 7.96
CA SER A 92 12.05 -17.90 8.18
C SER A 92 12.54 -16.56 7.62
N TYR A 93 13.68 -16.06 8.11
CA TYR A 93 14.29 -14.84 7.55
C TYR A 93 14.64 -15.03 6.08
N GLU A 94 15.16 -16.18 5.72
CA GLU A 94 15.60 -16.55 4.37
C GLU A 94 14.41 -16.52 3.38
N ASP A 95 13.28 -17.10 3.77
CA ASP A 95 12.06 -17.11 2.94
C ASP A 95 11.50 -15.71 2.76
N GLN A 96 11.43 -14.93 3.83
CA GLN A 96 10.97 -13.54 3.78
C GLN A 96 11.88 -12.67 2.92
N TYR A 97 13.20 -12.81 3.09
CA TYR A 97 14.18 -12.07 2.29
C TYR A 97 14.05 -12.40 0.80
N ALA A 98 14.01 -13.70 0.45
CA ALA A 98 13.89 -14.15 -0.95
C ALA A 98 12.59 -13.65 -1.60
N SER A 99 11.47 -13.69 -0.88
CA SER A 99 10.17 -13.18 -1.37
C SER A 99 10.23 -11.66 -1.60
N LEU A 100 10.73 -10.88 -0.64
CA LEU A 100 10.86 -9.43 -0.76
C LEU A 100 11.81 -9.02 -1.90
N GLU A 101 12.95 -9.71 -2.01
CA GLU A 101 13.93 -9.48 -3.08
C GLU A 101 13.35 -9.79 -4.46
N LYS A 102 12.59 -10.89 -4.59
CA LYS A 102 11.87 -11.23 -5.83
C LYS A 102 10.93 -10.11 -6.24
N GLY A 103 10.10 -9.62 -5.32
CA GLY A 103 9.17 -8.52 -5.60
C GLY A 103 9.91 -7.24 -6.02
N GLN A 104 10.97 -6.87 -5.30
CA GLN A 104 11.79 -5.71 -5.64
C GLN A 104 12.46 -5.84 -7.01
N LYS A 105 12.93 -7.05 -7.37
CA LYS A 105 13.54 -7.33 -8.67
C LYS A 105 12.54 -7.14 -9.80
N ILE A 106 11.33 -7.67 -9.67
CA ILE A 106 10.26 -7.50 -10.66
C ILE A 106 9.95 -6.01 -10.87
N LEU A 107 9.78 -5.24 -9.80
CA LEU A 107 9.55 -3.80 -9.92
C LEU A 107 10.70 -3.10 -10.66
N LYS A 108 11.96 -3.43 -10.33
CA LYS A 108 13.15 -2.87 -10.99
C LYS A 108 13.26 -3.27 -12.47
N GLU A 109 12.89 -4.49 -12.83
CA GLU A 109 12.85 -4.95 -14.23
C GLU A 109 11.88 -4.14 -15.07
N HIS A 110 10.86 -3.58 -14.43
CA HIS A 110 9.91 -2.64 -15.04
C HIS A 110 10.24 -1.18 -14.70
N GLU A 111 11.49 -0.86 -14.34
CA GLU A 111 11.98 0.50 -14.06
C GLU A 111 11.23 1.23 -12.94
N ILE A 112 10.51 0.49 -12.08
CA ILE A 112 9.85 1.04 -10.89
C ILE A 112 10.79 0.91 -9.69
N HIS A 113 11.19 2.06 -9.16
CA HIS A 113 12.05 2.14 -7.99
C HIS A 113 11.27 2.66 -6.79
N THR A 114 11.27 1.88 -5.73
CA THR A 114 10.66 2.27 -4.46
C THR A 114 11.47 1.79 -3.26
N ASP A 115 11.48 2.59 -2.22
CA ASP A 115 12.02 2.28 -0.91
C ASP A 115 10.91 2.13 0.16
N ILE A 116 9.65 2.06 -0.30
CA ILE A 116 8.46 2.00 0.55
C ILE A 116 7.90 0.57 0.51
N PHE A 117 7.70 -0.01 1.67
CA PHE A 117 7.01 -1.28 1.84
C PHE A 117 5.62 -1.08 2.44
N MET A 118 4.64 -1.75 1.86
CA MET A 118 3.26 -1.84 2.35
C MET A 118 2.98 -3.30 2.68
N ALA A 119 2.70 -3.59 3.94
CA ALA A 119 2.57 -4.98 4.40
C ALA A 119 1.20 -5.56 4.04
N PRO A 120 1.11 -6.66 3.27
CA PRO A 120 -0.15 -7.38 3.06
C PRO A 120 -0.75 -7.79 4.41
N ALA A 121 -2.08 -7.67 4.52
CA ALA A 121 -2.81 -7.87 5.77
C ALA A 121 -2.28 -7.05 6.96
N HIS A 122 -1.49 -6.00 6.72
CA HIS A 122 -0.83 -5.19 7.76
C HIS A 122 0.05 -6.01 8.69
N SER A 123 0.60 -7.13 8.23
CA SER A 123 1.30 -8.09 9.08
C SER A 123 2.75 -8.27 8.66
N TYR A 124 3.66 -8.03 9.61
CA TYR A 124 5.12 -8.18 9.47
C TYR A 124 5.75 -8.47 10.83
N ASP A 125 6.94 -9.06 10.85
CA ASP A 125 7.68 -9.34 12.07
C ASP A 125 9.13 -8.80 12.01
N TYR A 126 9.95 -9.13 13.02
CA TYR A 126 11.35 -8.66 13.06
C TYR A 126 12.19 -9.18 11.89
N ASN A 127 11.92 -10.39 11.38
CA ASN A 127 12.60 -10.92 10.21
C ASN A 127 12.25 -10.09 8.97
N THR A 128 10.97 -9.70 8.82
CA THR A 128 10.53 -8.79 7.75
C THR A 128 11.29 -7.47 7.80
N LEU A 129 11.35 -6.82 8.98
CA LEU A 129 12.04 -5.55 9.13
C LEU A 129 13.54 -5.65 8.81
N LYS A 130 14.17 -6.74 9.24
CA LYS A 130 15.60 -7.02 8.95
C LYS A 130 15.83 -7.21 7.45
N ALA A 131 14.95 -7.95 6.77
CA ALA A 131 15.03 -8.19 5.33
C ALA A 131 14.82 -6.90 4.53
N LEU A 132 13.78 -6.12 4.86
CA LEU A 132 13.51 -4.82 4.23
C LEU A 132 14.72 -3.89 4.32
N LYS A 133 15.30 -3.74 5.51
CA LYS A 133 16.49 -2.92 5.71
C LYS A 133 17.68 -3.41 4.87
N LYS A 134 17.90 -4.72 4.79
CA LYS A 134 18.99 -5.32 4.00
C LYS A 134 18.79 -5.07 2.50
N LEU A 135 17.56 -5.00 2.03
CA LEU A 135 17.18 -4.71 0.64
C LEU A 135 17.13 -3.22 0.30
N GLY A 136 17.38 -2.34 1.29
CA GLY A 136 17.44 -0.90 1.08
C GLY A 136 16.09 -0.18 1.20
N PHE A 137 15.04 -0.84 1.70
CA PHE A 137 13.81 -0.14 2.07
C PHE A 137 14.06 0.80 3.24
N THR A 138 13.40 1.94 3.24
CA THR A 138 13.54 2.98 4.29
C THR A 138 12.23 3.32 4.97
N LYS A 139 11.09 2.99 4.35
CA LYS A 139 9.76 3.36 4.81
C LYS A 139 8.81 2.16 4.84
N ILE A 140 7.90 2.19 5.81
CA ILE A 140 6.81 1.21 5.95
C ILE A 140 5.50 1.93 6.28
N THR A 141 4.40 1.52 5.65
CA THR A 141 3.10 2.21 5.78
C THR A 141 2.35 1.88 7.05
N ASP A 142 2.77 0.85 7.78
CA ASP A 142 1.99 0.20 8.84
C ASP A 142 2.56 0.55 10.21
N GLY A 143 2.44 1.82 10.58
CA GLY A 143 2.89 2.36 11.86
C GLY A 143 1.74 2.65 12.83
N PHE A 144 2.09 2.80 14.11
CA PHE A 144 1.20 3.21 15.19
C PHE A 144 1.25 4.71 15.42
N GLY A 145 0.25 5.21 16.13
CA GLY A 145 0.27 6.59 16.65
C GLY A 145 -0.27 7.62 15.68
N ARG A 146 0.31 8.84 15.73
CA ARG A 146 -0.20 10.02 15.00
C ARG A 146 0.88 10.78 14.24
N GLN A 147 2.12 10.33 14.33
CA GLN A 147 3.28 10.93 13.66
C GLN A 147 4.18 9.80 13.12
N PRO A 148 4.85 10.00 11.99
CA PRO A 148 5.91 9.10 11.57
C PRO A 148 6.98 8.98 12.65
N TYR A 149 7.55 7.79 12.79
CA TYR A 149 8.60 7.51 13.77
C TYR A 149 9.64 6.55 13.22
N GLN A 150 10.84 6.59 13.81
CA GLN A 150 11.93 5.69 13.48
C GLN A 150 11.95 4.48 14.42
N TRP A 151 12.00 3.29 13.85
CA TRP A 151 12.20 2.06 14.59
C TRP A 151 12.92 1.03 13.73
N GLN A 152 13.87 0.29 14.31
CA GLN A 152 14.68 -0.73 13.61
C GLN A 152 15.38 -0.23 12.34
N GLY A 153 15.60 1.09 12.23
CA GLY A 153 16.23 1.73 11.07
C GLY A 153 15.29 1.97 9.89
N LEU A 154 13.99 1.87 10.09
CA LEU A 154 12.93 2.19 9.13
C LEU A 154 12.05 3.32 9.66
N THR A 155 11.46 4.11 8.77
CA THR A 155 10.44 5.11 9.09
C THR A 155 9.07 4.47 8.96
N PHE A 156 8.31 4.49 10.04
CA PHE A 156 6.93 4.00 10.10
C PHE A 156 5.95 5.14 9.95
N TYR A 157 5.02 5.02 9.03
CA TYR A 157 3.92 5.96 8.85
C TYR A 157 2.65 5.38 9.48
N PRO A 158 2.02 6.08 10.45
CA PRO A 158 0.81 5.59 11.09
C PRO A 158 -0.33 5.36 10.09
N ILE A 159 -1.11 4.31 10.29
CA ILE A 159 -2.37 4.12 9.58
C ILE A 159 -3.57 4.43 10.47
N SER A 160 -4.64 4.89 9.87
CA SER A 160 -5.89 5.21 10.55
C SER A 160 -7.07 4.43 9.97
N PHE A 161 -7.78 3.74 10.86
CA PHE A 161 -9.04 3.05 10.53
C PHE A 161 -10.28 3.94 10.77
N LYS A 162 -10.11 5.07 11.45
CA LYS A 162 -11.20 6.03 11.75
C LYS A 162 -10.89 7.37 11.08
N GLN A 163 -11.04 7.40 9.76
CA GLN A 163 -10.74 8.55 8.91
C GLN A 163 -11.36 9.86 9.43
N SER A 164 -12.64 9.84 9.81
CA SER A 164 -13.34 11.01 10.34
C SER A 164 -12.73 11.58 11.62
N ASN A 165 -12.15 10.72 12.47
CA ASN A 165 -11.48 11.16 13.70
C ASN A 165 -10.11 11.76 13.39
N SER A 166 -9.39 11.19 12.42
CA SER A 166 -8.09 11.72 12.00
C SER A 166 -8.22 13.09 11.34
N LEU A 167 -9.23 13.29 10.51
CA LEU A 167 -9.49 14.56 9.86
C LEU A 167 -9.92 15.70 10.81
N LYS A 168 -10.46 15.38 12.00
CA LYS A 168 -10.76 16.37 13.05
C LYS A 168 -9.53 16.83 13.83
N GLN A 169 -8.40 16.16 13.69
CA GLN A 169 -7.19 16.51 14.43
C GLN A 169 -6.47 17.68 13.76
N GLU A 170 -5.97 18.61 14.57
CA GLU A 170 -5.18 19.74 14.09
C GLU A 170 -3.73 19.37 13.79
N LYS A 171 -3.22 18.31 14.43
CA LYS A 171 -1.83 17.85 14.31
C LYS A 171 -1.81 16.35 14.16
N GLY A 172 -0.86 15.89 13.35
CA GLY A 172 -0.66 14.48 13.10
C GLY A 172 -0.47 14.20 11.60
N TYR A 173 0.06 13.04 11.31
CA TYR A 173 0.23 12.53 9.95
C TYR A 173 -0.15 11.06 9.95
N THR A 174 -1.19 10.69 9.23
CA THR A 174 -1.64 9.30 9.11
C THR A 174 -2.01 8.97 7.67
N THR A 175 -1.91 7.71 7.31
CA THR A 175 -2.40 7.19 6.03
C THR A 175 -3.77 6.53 6.21
N PHE A 176 -4.59 6.57 5.16
CA PHE A 176 -5.86 5.85 5.12
C PHE A 176 -5.72 4.62 4.22
N VAL A 177 -6.22 3.49 4.70
CA VAL A 177 -6.28 2.26 3.91
C VAL A 177 -7.47 2.33 2.95
N VAL A 178 -7.23 2.07 1.67
CA VAL A 178 -8.24 2.09 0.61
C VAL A 178 -8.07 0.84 -0.26
N HIS A 179 -9.14 0.07 -0.40
CA HIS A 179 -9.22 -1.07 -1.31
C HIS A 179 -10.25 -0.74 -2.41
N ALA A 180 -9.81 -0.21 -3.54
CA ALA A 180 -10.71 0.19 -4.63
C ALA A 180 -11.59 -0.97 -5.12
N ASN A 181 -11.01 -2.18 -5.20
CA ASN A 181 -11.70 -3.40 -5.64
C ASN A 181 -13.00 -3.70 -4.90
N THR A 182 -13.11 -3.30 -3.63
CA THR A 182 -14.28 -3.59 -2.78
C THR A 182 -15.22 -2.41 -2.59
N MET A 183 -14.90 -1.23 -3.14
CA MET A 183 -15.72 -0.03 -2.98
C MET A 183 -17.08 -0.17 -3.67
N ASN A 184 -18.10 0.39 -3.03
CA ASN A 184 -19.43 0.59 -3.58
C ASN A 184 -19.72 2.09 -3.76
N ASP A 185 -20.90 2.44 -4.32
CA ASP A 185 -21.25 3.85 -4.58
C ASP A 185 -21.26 4.73 -3.33
N GLN A 186 -21.63 4.18 -2.17
CA GLN A 186 -21.60 4.92 -0.90
C GLN A 186 -20.17 5.24 -0.47
N ASP A 187 -19.23 4.32 -0.71
CA ASP A 187 -17.81 4.55 -0.44
C ASP A 187 -17.25 5.66 -1.32
N PHE A 188 -17.54 5.64 -2.62
CA PHE A 188 -17.14 6.71 -3.54
C PHE A 188 -17.71 8.06 -3.10
N ALA A 189 -19.01 8.14 -2.80
CA ALA A 189 -19.64 9.37 -2.33
C ALA A 189 -19.02 9.86 -1.02
N ARG A 190 -18.66 8.96 -0.10
CA ARG A 190 -17.97 9.31 1.15
C ARG A 190 -16.58 9.90 0.90
N TYR A 191 -15.79 9.32 -0.01
CA TYR A 191 -14.48 9.85 -0.37
C TYR A 191 -14.58 11.19 -1.08
N GLU A 192 -15.56 11.37 -1.96
CA GLU A 192 -15.82 12.64 -2.62
C GLU A 192 -16.13 13.74 -1.61
N GLN A 193 -17.05 13.51 -0.67
CA GLN A 193 -17.34 14.46 0.41
C GLN A 193 -16.11 14.74 1.28
N MET A 194 -15.33 13.72 1.59
CA MET A 194 -14.12 13.87 2.38
C MET A 194 -13.08 14.74 1.67
N PHE A 195 -12.84 14.51 0.39
CA PHE A 195 -11.91 15.32 -0.40
C PHE A 195 -12.43 16.75 -0.57
N ALA A 196 -13.72 16.94 -0.87
CA ALA A 196 -14.32 18.26 -1.02
C ALA A 196 -14.20 19.12 0.25
N HIS A 197 -14.36 18.54 1.43
CA HIS A 197 -14.35 19.29 2.71
C HIS A 197 -12.97 19.41 3.36
N HIS A 198 -12.01 18.57 2.97
CA HIS A 198 -10.71 18.47 3.65
C HIS A 198 -9.52 18.43 2.67
N LYS A 199 -9.67 18.96 1.46
CA LYS A 199 -8.64 18.93 0.42
C LYS A 199 -7.27 19.38 0.93
N ASP A 200 -7.22 20.44 1.71
CA ASP A 200 -6.03 21.04 2.30
C ASP A 200 -5.30 20.15 3.33
N LYS A 201 -5.95 19.08 3.80
CA LYS A 201 -5.38 18.10 4.73
C LYS A 201 -4.73 16.91 4.04
N PHE A 202 -4.98 16.72 2.74
CA PHE A 202 -4.35 15.65 1.97
C PHE A 202 -3.03 16.14 1.40
N ILE A 203 -1.97 15.42 1.69
CA ILE A 203 -0.62 15.70 1.18
C ILE A 203 -0.06 14.48 0.51
N SER A 204 0.92 14.66 -0.37
CA SER A 204 1.65 13.55 -0.97
C SER A 204 2.38 12.74 0.09
N TYR A 205 2.53 11.44 -0.16
CA TYR A 205 3.35 10.58 0.66
C TYR A 205 4.82 10.89 0.36
N THR A 206 5.57 11.32 1.37
CA THR A 206 6.98 11.79 1.22
C THR A 206 7.97 10.98 2.04
#